data_f762a26a3ecb52af020a73f8f155e33f
#
_entry.id   f762a26a3ecb52af020a73f8f155e33f
#
_cell.length_a   1.000
_cell.length_b   1.000
_cell.length_c   1.000
_cell.angle_alpha   90.00
_cell.angle_beta   90.00
_cell.angle_gamma   90.00
#
_symmetry.space_group_name_H-M   'P 1'
#
loop_
_entity.id
_entity.type
_entity.pdbx_description
1 polymer ?
#
loop_
_entity_poly.entity_id
_entity_poly.type
_entity_poly.pdbx_seq_one_letter_code
_entity_poly.pdbx_strand_id
1 'polypeptide(L)'
;SEQTKTQVADLENSIIFGMLLVVLVLMFFLGLRNAMFVGIAIPMSMLMSFVILNALGISLNTIVLFALVLALGMLVDNGIVVVENIYRFMDEGYDRITAAKLGAGEVALPIIASTATTLAAFLPLAFWPGLFGEFMKYLPLTLITVLSSSLFVALVINPGLTAALMKVEESPLNKRK
;
A
#
# COMPACT_ATOMS: atom_id res chain seq x y z
N SER A 1 -19.35 -21.25 -7.67
CA SER A 1 -18.89 -22.33 -8.56
C SER A 1 -17.46 -22.73 -8.17
N GLU A 2 -17.02 -23.91 -8.54
CA GLU A 2 -15.65 -24.38 -8.25
C GLU A 2 -14.60 -23.46 -8.88
N GLN A 3 -14.85 -22.96 -10.08
CA GLN A 3 -13.98 -22.00 -10.75
C GLN A 3 -13.72 -20.71 -9.92
N THR A 4 -14.75 -20.20 -9.28
CA THR A 4 -14.62 -19.01 -8.42
C THR A 4 -13.78 -19.30 -7.19
N LYS A 5 -13.91 -20.48 -6.60
CA LYS A 5 -13.11 -20.92 -5.45
C LYS A 5 -11.63 -21.07 -5.82
N THR A 6 -11.36 -21.66 -6.99
CA THR A 6 -10.00 -21.81 -7.49
C THR A 6 -9.35 -20.45 -7.77
N GLN A 7 -10.09 -19.53 -8.40
CA GLN A 7 -9.59 -18.19 -8.68
C GLN A 7 -9.31 -17.39 -7.39
N VAL A 8 -10.15 -17.52 -6.39
CA VAL A 8 -9.92 -16.87 -5.07
C VAL A 8 -8.70 -17.46 -4.38
N ALA A 9 -8.52 -18.79 -4.43
CA ALA A 9 -7.35 -19.44 -3.87
C ALA A 9 -6.06 -19.05 -4.60
N ASP A 10 -6.10 -18.94 -5.93
CA ASP A 10 -4.96 -18.46 -6.72
C ASP A 10 -4.61 -17.00 -6.42
N LEU A 11 -5.62 -16.16 -6.22
CA LEU A 11 -5.42 -14.77 -5.79
C LEU A 11 -4.77 -14.71 -4.41
N GLU A 12 -5.32 -15.46 -3.45
CA GLU A 12 -4.80 -15.51 -2.08
C GLU A 12 -3.33 -15.95 -2.07
N ASN A 13 -3.00 -17.00 -2.80
CA ASN A 13 -1.62 -17.48 -2.96
C ASN A 13 -0.72 -16.43 -3.62
N SER A 14 -1.20 -15.73 -4.63
CA SER A 14 -0.45 -14.67 -5.31
C SER A 14 -0.19 -13.48 -4.41
N ILE A 15 -1.16 -13.08 -3.60
CA ILE A 15 -1.01 -12.00 -2.61
C ILE A 15 0.01 -12.40 -1.54
N ILE A 16 -0.11 -13.61 -0.98
CA ILE A 16 0.82 -14.10 0.05
C ILE A 16 2.24 -14.18 -0.51
N PHE A 17 2.40 -14.76 -1.70
CA PHE A 17 3.70 -14.89 -2.34
C PHE A 17 4.31 -13.52 -2.68
N GLY A 18 3.53 -12.61 -3.26
CA GLY A 18 3.94 -11.24 -3.53
C GLY A 18 4.32 -10.48 -2.26
N MET A 19 3.55 -10.63 -1.19
CA MET A 19 3.83 -10.02 0.10
C MET A 19 5.14 -10.56 0.70
N LEU A 20 5.37 -11.87 0.64
CA LEU A 20 6.61 -12.47 1.13
C LEU A 20 7.83 -11.99 0.35
N LEU A 21 7.73 -11.93 -0.98
CA LEU A 21 8.81 -11.40 -1.81
C LEU A 21 9.12 -9.95 -1.50
N VAL A 22 8.11 -9.11 -1.37
CA VAL A 22 8.26 -7.69 -1.03
C VAL A 22 8.91 -7.52 0.33
N VAL A 23 8.44 -8.24 1.34
CA VAL A 23 9.03 -8.19 2.70
C VAL A 23 10.48 -8.65 2.69
N LEU A 24 10.83 -9.70 1.93
CA LEU A 24 12.20 -10.15 1.79
C LEU A 24 13.12 -9.08 1.17
N VAL A 25 12.66 -8.44 0.09
CA VAL A 25 13.42 -7.36 -0.57
C VAL A 25 13.58 -6.17 0.38
N LEU A 26 12.53 -5.79 1.08
CA LEU A 26 12.57 -4.69 2.05
C LEU A 26 13.46 -5.00 3.25
N MET A 27 13.45 -6.24 3.73
CA MET A 27 14.37 -6.67 4.80
C MET A 27 15.82 -6.49 4.41
N PHE A 28 16.14 -6.77 3.15
CA PHE A 28 17.50 -6.61 2.63
C PHE A 28 17.93 -5.13 2.56
N PHE A 29 17.03 -4.23 2.12
CA PHE A 29 17.36 -2.81 1.91
C PHE A 29 17.09 -1.91 3.12
N LEU A 30 16.00 -2.13 3.85
CA LEU A 30 15.51 -1.24 4.91
C LEU A 30 15.64 -1.82 6.33
N GLY A 31 15.98 -3.09 6.44
CA GLY A 31 16.00 -3.81 7.70
C GLY A 31 14.64 -4.38 8.10
N LEU A 32 14.67 -5.29 9.08
CA LEU A 32 13.50 -6.08 9.49
C LEU A 32 12.34 -5.22 10.01
N ARG A 33 12.62 -4.20 10.81
CA ARG A 33 11.58 -3.37 11.44
C ARG A 33 10.76 -2.59 10.42
N ASN A 34 11.43 -1.88 9.52
CA ASN A 34 10.76 -1.09 8.49
C ASN A 34 10.02 -1.98 7.50
N ALA A 35 10.60 -3.14 7.16
CA ALA A 35 9.94 -4.15 6.34
C ALA A 35 8.64 -4.67 6.97
N MET A 36 8.61 -4.86 8.29
CA MET A 36 7.39 -5.31 9.00
C MET A 36 6.28 -4.26 8.94
N PHE A 37 6.57 -2.97 9.11
CA PHE A 37 5.56 -1.92 9.01
C PHE A 37 4.94 -1.87 7.62
N VAL A 38 5.75 -1.94 6.58
CA VAL A 38 5.27 -1.99 5.20
C VAL A 38 4.51 -3.30 4.94
N GLY A 39 5.01 -4.42 5.45
CA GLY A 39 4.38 -5.73 5.32
C GLY A 39 2.99 -5.81 5.96
N ILE A 40 2.75 -5.09 7.05
CA ILE A 40 1.42 -4.97 7.68
C ILE A 40 0.50 -4.07 6.84
N ALA A 41 1.03 -3.04 6.22
CA ALA A 41 0.25 -2.12 5.39
C ALA A 41 -0.40 -2.81 4.19
N ILE A 42 0.25 -3.83 3.62
CA ILE A 42 -0.27 -4.56 2.45
C ILE A 42 -1.61 -5.25 2.76
N PRO A 43 -1.71 -6.17 3.74
CA PRO A 43 -2.97 -6.83 4.05
C PRO A 43 -4.03 -5.85 4.53
N MET A 44 -3.67 -4.80 5.26
CA MET A 44 -4.63 -3.78 5.69
C MET A 44 -5.23 -3.01 4.51
N SER A 45 -4.41 -2.61 3.55
CA SER A 45 -4.88 -1.94 2.33
C SER A 45 -5.78 -2.86 1.49
N MET A 46 -5.42 -4.13 1.39
CA MET A 46 -6.22 -5.12 0.66
C MET A 46 -7.56 -5.38 1.34
N LEU A 47 -7.59 -5.56 2.65
CA LEU A 47 -8.83 -5.74 3.40
C LEU A 47 -9.76 -4.52 3.27
N MET A 48 -9.22 -3.32 3.40
CA MET A 48 -9.97 -2.09 3.19
C MET A 48 -10.53 -2.02 1.77
N SER A 49 -9.75 -2.40 0.78
CA SER A 49 -10.16 -2.44 -0.63
C SER A 49 -11.30 -3.43 -0.85
N PHE A 50 -11.23 -4.63 -0.28
CA PHE A 50 -12.31 -5.62 -0.36
C PHE A 50 -13.61 -5.10 0.27
N VAL A 51 -13.53 -4.45 1.42
CA VAL A 51 -14.71 -3.84 2.07
C VAL A 51 -15.35 -2.78 1.17
N ILE A 52 -14.54 -1.90 0.58
CA ILE A 52 -15.05 -0.85 -0.31
C ILE A 52 -15.63 -1.44 -1.60
N LEU A 53 -14.94 -2.39 -2.24
CA LEU A 53 -15.44 -3.05 -3.45
C LEU A 53 -16.78 -3.77 -3.19
N ASN A 54 -16.90 -4.44 -2.05
CA ASN A 54 -18.13 -5.07 -1.64
C ASN A 54 -19.25 -4.04 -1.40
N ALA A 55 -18.96 -2.93 -0.75
CA ALA A 55 -19.90 -1.84 -0.53
C ALA A 55 -20.40 -1.17 -1.82
N LEU A 56 -19.53 -1.12 -2.84
CA LEU A 56 -19.87 -0.64 -4.18
C LEU A 56 -20.62 -1.67 -5.04
N GLY A 57 -20.83 -2.89 -4.53
CA GLY A 57 -21.49 -3.97 -5.25
C GLY A 57 -20.64 -4.56 -6.39
N ILE A 58 -19.34 -4.34 -6.39
CA ILE A 58 -18.42 -4.89 -7.39
C ILE A 58 -18.07 -6.32 -7.00
N SER A 59 -18.52 -7.27 -7.82
CA SER A 59 -18.18 -8.68 -7.62
C SER A 59 -16.77 -9.00 -8.08
N LEU A 60 -16.15 -9.98 -7.41
CA LEU A 60 -14.86 -10.51 -7.83
C LEU A 60 -15.00 -11.23 -9.16
N ASN A 61 -14.42 -10.67 -10.19
CA ASN A 61 -14.30 -11.26 -11.51
C ASN A 61 -12.83 -11.29 -11.94
N THR A 62 -12.52 -11.94 -13.04
CA THR A 62 -11.14 -12.09 -13.53
C THR A 62 -10.42 -10.75 -13.69
N ILE A 63 -11.11 -9.70 -14.12
CA ILE A 63 -10.51 -8.37 -14.32
C ILE A 63 -10.22 -7.70 -12.98
N VAL A 64 -11.15 -7.80 -12.01
CA VAL A 64 -10.94 -7.30 -10.65
C VAL A 64 -9.77 -8.03 -9.99
N LEU A 65 -9.68 -9.35 -10.15
CA LEU A 65 -8.58 -10.15 -9.61
C LEU A 65 -7.24 -9.74 -10.24
N PHE A 66 -7.21 -9.57 -11.56
CA PHE A 66 -6.03 -9.07 -12.27
C PHE A 66 -5.63 -7.66 -11.79
N ALA A 67 -6.59 -6.76 -11.62
CA ALA A 67 -6.34 -5.43 -11.10
C ALA A 67 -5.80 -5.43 -9.68
N LEU A 68 -6.29 -6.33 -8.82
CA LEU A 68 -5.78 -6.49 -7.44
C LEU A 68 -4.33 -6.95 -7.41
N VAL A 69 -3.96 -7.91 -8.26
CA VAL A 69 -2.57 -8.37 -8.38
C VAL A 69 -1.66 -7.26 -8.92
N LEU A 70 -2.12 -6.54 -9.92
CA LEU A 70 -1.40 -5.39 -10.48
C LEU A 70 -1.21 -4.28 -9.42
N ALA A 71 -2.27 -3.98 -8.69
CA ALA A 71 -2.24 -2.98 -7.63
C ALA A 71 -1.31 -3.35 -6.47
N LEU A 72 -1.11 -4.64 -6.21
CA LEU A 72 -0.20 -5.10 -5.14
C LEU A 72 1.20 -4.53 -5.31
N GLY A 73 1.74 -4.50 -6.52
CA GLY A 73 3.05 -3.93 -6.80
C GLY A 73 3.11 -2.40 -6.61
N MET A 74 2.02 -1.70 -6.92
CA MET A 74 1.95 -0.24 -6.80
C MET A 74 1.62 0.23 -5.37
N LEU A 75 0.92 -0.59 -4.62
CA LEU A 75 0.44 -0.30 -3.26
C LEU A 75 1.61 -0.18 -2.26
N VAL A 76 2.66 -0.94 -2.46
CA VAL A 76 3.82 -1.01 -1.56
C VAL A 76 4.61 0.30 -1.57
N ASP A 77 4.68 0.97 -2.71
CA ASP A 77 5.50 2.17 -2.90
C ASP A 77 5.15 3.28 -1.90
N ASN A 78 3.87 3.53 -1.70
CA ASN A 78 3.41 4.56 -0.76
C ASN A 78 3.83 4.26 0.69
N GLY A 79 3.70 3.01 1.09
CA GLY A 79 4.09 2.56 2.43
C GLY A 79 5.59 2.67 2.69
N ILE A 80 6.41 2.29 1.71
CA ILE A 80 7.87 2.37 1.79
C ILE A 80 8.32 3.80 2.00
N VAL A 81 7.85 4.73 1.18
CA VAL A 81 8.27 6.13 1.23
C VAL A 81 7.92 6.76 2.58
N VAL A 82 6.72 6.52 3.10
CA VAL A 82 6.29 7.06 4.38
C VAL A 82 7.11 6.49 5.54
N VAL A 83 7.25 5.18 5.62
CA VAL A 83 7.98 4.52 6.72
C VAL A 83 9.45 4.90 6.71
N GLU A 84 10.07 4.92 5.55
CA GLU A 84 11.49 5.31 5.41
C GLU A 84 11.71 6.76 5.82
N ASN A 85 10.81 7.67 5.43
CA ASN A 85 10.94 9.08 5.79
C ASN A 85 10.72 9.32 7.29
N ILE A 86 9.77 8.63 7.91
CA ILE A 86 9.58 8.67 9.36
C ILE A 86 10.83 8.17 10.08
N TYR A 87 11.40 7.05 9.63
CA TYR A 87 12.62 6.51 10.21
C TYR A 87 13.79 7.48 10.12
N ARG A 88 13.94 8.18 8.98
CA ARG A 88 14.96 9.21 8.80
C ARG A 88 14.83 10.32 9.85
N PHE A 89 13.63 10.83 10.09
CA PHE A 89 13.41 11.84 11.14
C PHE A 89 13.73 11.31 12.54
N MET A 90 13.43 10.05 12.80
CA MET A 90 13.80 9.43 14.08
C MET A 90 15.32 9.31 14.24
N ASP A 91 16.03 8.97 13.17
CA ASP A 91 17.48 8.88 13.15
C ASP A 91 18.16 10.26 13.34
N GLU A 92 17.52 11.32 12.88
CA GLU A 92 17.93 12.71 13.10
C GLU A 92 17.70 13.21 14.56
N GLY A 93 17.04 12.39 15.40
CA GLY A 93 16.87 12.66 16.82
C GLY A 93 15.47 13.13 17.23
N TYR A 94 14.51 13.17 16.33
CA TYR A 94 13.12 13.47 16.67
C TYR A 94 12.46 12.33 17.44
N ASP A 95 11.55 12.65 18.35
CA ASP A 95 10.72 11.64 19.01
C ASP A 95 9.75 10.98 18.03
N ARG A 96 9.23 9.79 18.38
CA ARG A 96 8.37 8.98 17.51
C ARG A 96 7.16 9.73 16.96
N ILE A 97 6.49 10.48 17.81
CA ILE A 97 5.26 11.21 17.44
C ILE A 97 5.59 12.36 16.49
N THR A 98 6.62 13.13 16.78
CA THR A 98 7.06 14.25 15.93
C THR A 98 7.62 13.73 14.61
N ALA A 99 8.43 12.67 14.63
CA ALA A 99 8.95 12.01 13.43
C ALA A 99 7.82 11.48 12.53
N ALA A 100 6.78 10.86 13.11
CA ALA A 100 5.63 10.38 12.36
C ALA A 100 4.86 11.53 11.69
N LYS A 101 4.65 12.63 12.39
CA LYS A 101 3.96 13.82 11.84
C LYS A 101 4.77 14.48 10.72
N LEU A 102 6.04 14.77 10.97
CA LEU A 102 6.90 15.44 10.01
C LEU A 102 7.21 14.55 8.82
N GLY A 103 7.54 13.29 9.07
CA GLY A 103 7.91 12.32 8.03
C GLY A 103 6.76 12.01 7.08
N ALA A 104 5.56 11.78 7.60
CA ALA A 104 4.38 11.59 6.77
C ALA A 104 3.95 12.88 6.06
N GLY A 105 3.98 14.01 6.76
CA GLY A 105 3.58 15.32 6.21
C GLY A 105 4.46 15.76 5.04
N GLU A 106 5.77 15.56 5.12
CA GLU A 106 6.72 15.94 4.07
C GLU A 106 6.46 15.21 2.75
N VAL A 107 6.12 13.92 2.82
CA VAL A 107 5.92 13.09 1.63
C VAL A 107 4.46 12.97 1.19
N ALA A 108 3.52 13.49 1.97
CA ALA A 108 2.08 13.36 1.70
C ALA A 108 1.71 13.93 0.32
N LEU A 109 2.11 15.15 0.02
CA LEU A 109 1.78 15.79 -1.26
C LEU A 109 2.40 15.08 -2.46
N PRO A 110 3.71 14.74 -2.45
CA PRO A 110 4.32 13.93 -3.52
C PRO A 110 3.61 12.59 -3.75
N ILE A 111 3.26 11.87 -2.69
CA ILE A 111 2.57 10.58 -2.79
C ILE A 111 1.16 10.73 -3.35
N ILE A 112 0.41 11.73 -2.90
CA ILE A 112 -0.93 12.03 -3.42
C ILE A 112 -0.86 12.38 -4.91
N ALA A 113 0.08 13.22 -5.30
CA ALA A 113 0.28 13.61 -6.70
C ALA A 113 0.69 12.42 -7.57
N SER A 114 1.61 11.59 -7.11
CA SER A 114 2.03 10.36 -7.81
C SER A 114 0.87 9.38 -7.99
N THR A 115 0.10 9.13 -6.94
CA THR A 115 -1.07 8.25 -6.98
C THR A 115 -2.13 8.81 -7.94
N ALA A 116 -2.42 10.10 -7.89
CA ALA A 116 -3.36 10.75 -8.79
C ALA A 116 -2.92 10.65 -10.27
N THR A 117 -1.62 10.81 -10.54
CA THR A 117 -1.06 10.65 -11.88
C THR A 117 -1.21 9.22 -12.39
N THR A 118 -0.93 8.23 -11.56
CA THR A 118 -1.11 6.82 -11.90
C THR A 118 -2.57 6.50 -12.20
N LEU A 119 -3.50 6.97 -11.38
CA LEU A 119 -4.93 6.78 -11.59
C LEU A 119 -5.42 7.48 -12.86
N ALA A 120 -4.92 8.67 -13.15
CA ALA A 120 -5.26 9.41 -14.37
C ALA A 120 -4.83 8.64 -15.64
N ALA A 121 -3.72 7.92 -15.59
CA ALA A 121 -3.25 7.10 -16.71
C ALA A 121 -4.20 5.92 -17.03
N PHE A 122 -4.88 5.38 -16.04
CA PHE A 122 -5.86 4.30 -16.20
C PHE A 122 -7.28 4.79 -16.46
N LEU A 123 -7.58 6.05 -16.21
CA LEU A 123 -8.92 6.62 -16.33
C LEU A 123 -9.54 6.47 -17.73
N PRO A 124 -8.80 6.61 -18.85
CA PRO A 124 -9.37 6.41 -20.19
C PRO A 124 -10.02 5.05 -20.40
N LEU A 125 -9.56 4.01 -19.70
CA LEU A 125 -10.17 2.67 -19.78
C LEU A 125 -11.59 2.62 -19.21
N ALA A 126 -11.92 3.51 -18.28
CA ALA A 126 -13.26 3.61 -17.69
C ALA A 126 -14.29 4.18 -18.67
N PHE A 127 -13.84 4.91 -19.68
CA PHE A 127 -14.69 5.55 -20.68
C PHE A 127 -14.67 4.85 -22.05
N TRP A 128 -14.02 3.70 -22.13
CA TRP A 128 -13.96 2.95 -23.40
C TRP A 128 -15.34 2.47 -23.81
N PRO A 129 -15.77 2.70 -25.06
CA PRO A 129 -17.11 2.31 -25.53
C PRO A 129 -17.21 0.82 -25.86
N GLY A 130 -18.45 0.31 -25.84
CA GLY A 130 -18.79 -1.03 -26.28
C GLY A 130 -18.60 -2.10 -25.19
N LEU A 131 -18.87 -3.34 -25.57
CA LEU A 131 -18.78 -4.49 -24.66
C LEU A 131 -17.42 -4.65 -24.00
N PHE A 132 -16.35 -4.41 -24.73
CA PHE A 132 -14.99 -4.44 -24.18
C PHE A 132 -14.81 -3.40 -23.07
N GLY A 133 -15.34 -2.19 -23.26
CA GLY A 133 -15.30 -1.14 -22.25
C GLY A 133 -16.09 -1.49 -20.99
N GLU A 134 -17.21 -2.20 -21.13
CA GLU A 134 -17.96 -2.66 -19.95
C GLU A 134 -17.18 -3.60 -19.05
N PHE A 135 -16.33 -4.45 -19.62
CA PHE A 135 -15.44 -5.29 -18.85
C PHE A 135 -14.23 -4.51 -18.32
N MET A 136 -13.62 -3.68 -19.16
CA MET A 136 -12.39 -2.94 -18.81
C MET A 136 -12.59 -1.85 -17.76
N LYS A 137 -13.81 -1.32 -17.58
CA LYS A 137 -14.08 -0.33 -16.53
C LYS A 137 -13.80 -0.83 -15.11
N TYR A 138 -13.84 -2.14 -14.87
CA TYR A 138 -13.53 -2.72 -13.57
C TYR A 138 -12.06 -2.59 -13.19
N LEU A 139 -11.16 -2.49 -14.17
CA LEU A 139 -9.73 -2.30 -13.93
C LEU A 139 -9.45 -0.94 -13.26
N PRO A 140 -9.80 0.22 -13.84
CA PRO A 140 -9.56 1.50 -13.20
C PRO A 140 -10.35 1.67 -11.90
N LEU A 141 -11.58 1.17 -11.80
CA LEU A 141 -12.38 1.24 -10.57
C LEU A 141 -11.70 0.49 -9.42
N THR A 142 -11.19 -0.70 -9.68
CA THR A 142 -10.45 -1.48 -8.68
C THR A 142 -9.15 -0.78 -8.31
N LEU A 143 -8.39 -0.27 -9.27
CA LEU A 143 -7.16 0.47 -9.00
C LEU A 143 -7.40 1.74 -8.18
N ILE A 144 -8.44 2.51 -8.49
CA ILE A 144 -8.84 3.68 -7.69
C ILE A 144 -9.10 3.26 -6.24
N THR A 145 -9.87 2.20 -6.03
CA THR A 145 -10.20 1.70 -4.70
C THR A 145 -8.95 1.25 -3.94
N VAL A 146 -8.10 0.43 -4.55
CA VAL A 146 -6.91 -0.12 -3.89
C VAL A 146 -5.87 0.95 -3.62
N LEU A 147 -5.57 1.81 -4.58
CA LEU A 147 -4.57 2.86 -4.41
C LEU A 147 -5.03 3.95 -3.43
N SER A 148 -6.33 4.28 -3.41
CA SER A 148 -6.89 5.18 -2.41
C SER A 148 -6.82 4.58 -1.01
N SER A 149 -7.12 3.29 -0.86
CA SER A 149 -6.98 2.56 0.40
C SER A 149 -5.52 2.51 0.86
N SER A 150 -4.60 2.25 -0.06
CA SER A 150 -3.15 2.26 0.20
C SER A 150 -2.67 3.63 0.65
N LEU A 151 -3.12 4.68 0.01
CA LEU A 151 -2.78 6.05 0.36
C LEU A 151 -3.25 6.39 1.78
N PHE A 152 -4.48 6.01 2.13
CA PHE A 152 -5.02 6.18 3.47
C PHE A 152 -4.20 5.41 4.52
N VAL A 153 -3.89 4.15 4.25
CA VAL A 153 -3.06 3.32 5.15
C VAL A 153 -1.67 3.92 5.30
N ALA A 154 -1.05 4.35 4.22
CA ALA A 154 0.30 4.94 4.25
C ALA A 154 0.37 6.25 5.03
N LEU A 155 -0.64 7.12 4.90
CA LEU A 155 -0.63 8.45 5.49
C LEU A 155 -1.27 8.53 6.88
N VAL A 156 -2.14 7.59 7.24
CA VAL A 156 -2.88 7.59 8.51
C VAL A 156 -2.46 6.44 9.41
N ILE A 157 -2.51 5.22 8.90
CA ILE A 157 -2.28 4.02 9.72
C ILE A 157 -0.79 3.80 9.97
N ASN A 158 0.05 3.88 8.96
CA ASN A 158 1.51 3.70 9.12
C ASN A 158 2.13 4.72 10.07
N PRO A 159 1.86 6.03 9.98
CA PRO A 159 2.34 6.99 10.95
C PRO A 159 1.86 6.70 12.37
N GLY A 160 0.61 6.27 12.53
CA GLY A 160 0.05 5.88 13.82
C GLY A 160 0.76 4.66 14.41
N LEU A 161 1.00 3.63 13.61
CA LEU A 161 1.72 2.42 14.03
C LEU A 161 3.19 2.71 14.35
N THR A 162 3.87 3.51 13.55
CA THR A 162 5.27 3.89 13.80
C THR A 162 5.40 4.75 15.05
N ALA A 163 4.49 5.67 15.29
CA ALA A 163 4.45 6.47 16.51
C ALA A 163 4.22 5.59 17.76
N ALA A 164 3.43 4.52 17.65
CA ALA A 164 3.11 3.63 18.76
C ALA A 164 4.21 2.56 19.02
N LEU A 165 4.78 1.99 17.97
CA LEU A 165 5.55 0.74 18.06
C LEU A 165 7.04 0.89 17.68
N MET A 166 7.43 1.86 16.87
CA MET A 166 8.80 1.99 16.41
C MET A 166 9.71 2.44 17.56
N LYS A 167 10.72 1.67 17.84
CA LYS A 167 11.80 2.02 18.78
C LYS A 167 13.05 2.37 17.98
N VAL A 168 13.65 3.50 18.28
CA VAL A 168 15.00 3.81 17.79
C VAL A 168 15.96 2.87 18.50
N GLU A 169 16.77 2.13 17.77
CA GLU A 169 17.99 1.59 18.35
C GLU A 169 18.88 2.78 18.69
N GLU A 170 19.13 3.00 19.97
CA GLU A 170 20.10 4.01 20.39
C GLU A 170 21.43 3.71 19.69
N SER A 171 21.75 4.55 18.71
CA SER A 171 23.06 4.51 18.11
C SER A 171 24.10 4.78 19.21
N PRO A 172 25.17 3.99 19.29
CA PRO A 172 26.20 4.17 20.32
C PRO A 172 26.86 5.56 20.29
N LEU A 173 26.60 6.36 19.27
CA LEU A 173 27.08 7.73 19.14
C LEU A 173 26.30 8.75 20.00
N ASN A 174 25.13 8.43 20.50
CA ASN A 174 24.31 9.34 21.33
C ASN A 174 24.60 9.24 22.85
N LYS A 175 25.53 8.37 23.27
CA LYS A 175 26.00 8.28 24.66
C LYS A 175 27.09 9.28 25.04
N ARG A 176 27.39 10.24 24.17
CA ARG A 176 28.43 11.27 24.40
C ARG A 176 27.88 12.68 24.35
N LYS A 177 26.77 12.94 25.01
CA LYS A 177 26.41 14.31 25.43
C LYS A 177 25.78 14.28 26.81
#